data_772f852e866741e8cbbf304739312120
#
_entry.id   772f852e866741e8cbbf304739312120
#
_cell.length_a   1.000
_cell.length_b   1.000
_cell.length_c   1.000
_cell.angle_alpha   90.00
_cell.angle_beta   90.00
_cell.angle_gamma   90.00
#
_symmetry.space_group_name_H-M   'P 1'
#
loop_
_entity.id
_entity.type
_entity.pdbx_description
1 polymer ?
#
loop_
_entity_poly.entity_id
_entity_poly.type
_entity_poly.pdbx_seq_one_letter_code
_entity_poly.pdbx_strand_id
1 'polypeptide(L)'
;GDKEFNKDHTETWRAGVNASWNVFDNGLTQASIKSANMALAKAQEEAAQTDDQIRLDVRTAYLGLQAAEKNIQTTSVAVTRAEEDYKIAQVRYSAGVGTNLDVMDANEKLTTARTNYYTALYNYNTSKASLDKAMGIPVDLDVVKYTEAEQAGATAPKAREAAKLKDDAVFEMEQLQKLEKANAAAEAA
;
A
#
# COMPACT_ATOMS: atom_id res chain seq x y z
N GLY A 1 -87.81 16.34 -29.12
CA GLY A 1 -87.48 14.98 -28.81
C GLY A 1 -86.01 14.66 -29.18
N ASP A 2 -85.11 14.85 -28.22
CA ASP A 2 -83.73 14.65 -28.43
C ASP A 2 -83.42 13.14 -28.44
N LYS A 3 -82.86 12.66 -29.54
CA LYS A 3 -82.38 11.32 -29.66
C LYS A 3 -80.96 11.31 -29.08
N GLU A 4 -80.82 10.82 -27.87
CA GLU A 4 -79.53 10.47 -27.28
C GLU A 4 -78.83 9.45 -28.16
N PHE A 5 -77.67 9.85 -28.67
CA PHE A 5 -76.74 8.99 -29.42
C PHE A 5 -76.05 8.15 -28.42
N ASN A 6 -76.48 6.88 -28.24
CA ASN A 6 -75.80 5.90 -27.42
C ASN A 6 -74.41 5.59 -28.02
N LYS A 7 -73.35 6.09 -27.37
CA LYS A 7 -71.97 5.78 -27.72
C LYS A 7 -71.64 4.37 -27.20
N ASP A 8 -71.86 3.35 -28.03
CA ASP A 8 -71.36 2.03 -27.77
C ASP A 8 -69.81 2.08 -27.72
N HIS A 9 -69.29 2.04 -26.54
CA HIS A 9 -67.89 1.83 -26.33
C HIS A 9 -67.58 0.40 -26.73
N THR A 10 -67.08 0.17 -27.94
CA THR A 10 -66.61 -1.10 -28.41
C THR A 10 -65.14 -1.24 -27.90
N GLU A 11 -64.92 -1.92 -26.81
CA GLU A 11 -63.59 -2.29 -26.34
C GLU A 11 -63.06 -3.41 -27.24
N THR A 12 -62.07 -3.06 -28.07
CA THR A 12 -61.43 -4.03 -28.95
C THR A 12 -60.03 -4.31 -28.37
N TRP A 13 -59.81 -5.51 -27.92
CA TRP A 13 -58.47 -5.97 -27.53
C TRP A 13 -57.95 -6.96 -28.58
N ARG A 14 -56.62 -6.92 -28.84
CA ARG A 14 -55.94 -7.83 -29.75
C ARG A 14 -54.78 -8.48 -29.02
N ALA A 15 -54.75 -9.80 -29.04
CA ALA A 15 -53.58 -10.58 -28.63
C ALA A 15 -53.05 -11.35 -29.85
N GLY A 16 -51.79 -11.27 -30.09
CA GLY A 16 -51.14 -11.97 -31.20
C GLY A 16 -49.74 -12.48 -30.80
N VAL A 17 -49.40 -13.64 -31.30
CA VAL A 17 -48.04 -14.20 -31.20
C VAL A 17 -47.39 -14.08 -32.56
N ASN A 18 -46.27 -13.35 -32.63
CA ASN A 18 -45.44 -13.25 -33.83
C ASN A 18 -44.24 -14.19 -33.70
N ALA A 19 -44.10 -15.13 -34.59
CA ALA A 19 -42.91 -15.94 -34.76
C ALA A 19 -42.23 -15.59 -36.11
N SER A 20 -41.02 -15.04 -36.06
CA SER A 20 -40.22 -14.75 -37.24
C SER A 20 -39.02 -15.71 -37.27
N TRP A 21 -38.86 -16.47 -38.33
CA TRP A 21 -37.73 -17.40 -38.53
C TRP A 21 -36.99 -17.04 -39.80
N ASN A 22 -35.69 -16.76 -39.65
CA ASN A 22 -34.83 -16.43 -40.78
C ASN A 22 -34.24 -17.76 -41.35
N VAL A 23 -34.81 -18.27 -42.42
CA VAL A 23 -34.43 -19.59 -42.99
C VAL A 23 -33.14 -19.49 -43.78
N PHE A 24 -32.79 -18.33 -44.30
CA PHE A 24 -31.58 -18.10 -45.08
C PHE A 24 -31.01 -16.70 -44.83
N ASP A 25 -29.85 -16.66 -44.19
CA ASP A 25 -29.19 -15.42 -43.77
C ASP A 25 -27.86 -15.14 -44.48
N ASN A 26 -27.60 -15.83 -45.60
CA ASN A 26 -26.38 -15.66 -46.40
C ASN A 26 -25.07 -15.89 -45.60
N GLY A 27 -25.11 -16.69 -44.51
CA GLY A 27 -23.95 -16.97 -43.66
C GLY A 27 -23.68 -15.94 -42.56
N LEU A 28 -24.58 -14.95 -42.37
CA LEU A 28 -24.43 -13.90 -41.36
C LEU A 28 -24.36 -14.49 -39.94
N THR A 29 -25.25 -15.43 -39.60
CA THR A 29 -25.24 -16.13 -38.31
C THR A 29 -23.93 -16.88 -38.09
N GLN A 30 -23.40 -17.58 -39.12
CA GLN A 30 -22.17 -18.34 -39.01
C GLN A 30 -20.95 -17.42 -38.87
N ALA A 31 -20.93 -16.28 -39.56
CA ALA A 31 -19.92 -15.23 -39.39
C ALA A 31 -19.96 -14.60 -37.99
N SER A 32 -21.17 -14.37 -37.48
CA SER A 32 -21.36 -13.84 -36.11
C SER A 32 -20.89 -14.82 -35.03
N ILE A 33 -21.18 -16.11 -35.17
CA ILE A 33 -20.69 -17.17 -34.26
C ILE A 33 -19.14 -17.24 -34.32
N LYS A 34 -18.55 -17.17 -35.52
CA LYS A 34 -17.09 -17.16 -35.64
C LYS A 34 -16.47 -15.93 -34.99
N SER A 35 -17.06 -14.76 -35.20
CA SER A 35 -16.65 -13.51 -34.57
C SER A 35 -16.74 -13.60 -33.03
N ALA A 36 -17.85 -14.13 -32.48
CA ALA A 36 -18.02 -14.34 -31.04
C ALA A 36 -16.99 -15.34 -30.49
N ASN A 37 -16.68 -16.42 -31.20
CA ASN A 37 -15.64 -17.37 -30.76
C ASN A 37 -14.24 -16.74 -30.78
N MET A 38 -13.92 -15.87 -31.73
CA MET A 38 -12.66 -15.12 -31.73
C MET A 38 -12.59 -14.11 -30.62
N ALA A 39 -13.71 -13.45 -30.30
CA ALA A 39 -13.81 -12.54 -29.15
C ALA A 39 -13.64 -13.29 -27.82
N LEU A 40 -14.19 -14.49 -27.68
CA LEU A 40 -13.99 -15.35 -26.52
C LEU A 40 -12.52 -15.75 -26.37
N ALA A 41 -11.88 -16.24 -27.46
CA ALA A 41 -10.47 -16.60 -27.43
C ALA A 41 -9.59 -15.40 -27.05
N LYS A 42 -9.87 -14.21 -27.62
CA LYS A 42 -9.18 -12.97 -27.26
C LYS A 42 -9.34 -12.64 -25.77
N ALA A 43 -10.56 -12.73 -25.22
CA ALA A 43 -10.81 -12.46 -23.82
C ALA A 43 -10.08 -13.46 -22.89
N GLN A 44 -9.94 -14.71 -23.29
CA GLN A 44 -9.17 -15.70 -22.55
C GLN A 44 -7.68 -15.37 -22.52
N GLU A 45 -7.10 -14.96 -23.65
CA GLU A 45 -5.70 -14.53 -23.71
C GLU A 45 -5.45 -13.23 -22.92
N GLU A 46 -6.37 -12.28 -22.97
CA GLU A 46 -6.32 -11.05 -22.16
C GLU A 46 -6.39 -11.35 -20.66
N ALA A 47 -7.20 -12.32 -20.26
CA ALA A 47 -7.25 -12.78 -18.87
C ALA A 47 -5.93 -13.42 -18.42
N ALA A 48 -5.34 -14.28 -19.26
CA ALA A 48 -4.04 -14.89 -18.98
C ALA A 48 -2.92 -13.85 -18.88
N GLN A 49 -2.90 -12.89 -19.82
CA GLN A 49 -1.95 -11.79 -19.77
C GLN A 49 -2.09 -10.94 -18.49
N THR A 50 -3.32 -10.71 -18.05
CA THR A 50 -3.59 -9.95 -16.80
C THR A 50 -3.07 -10.71 -15.57
N ASP A 51 -3.25 -12.04 -15.52
CA ASP A 51 -2.73 -12.88 -14.43
C ASP A 51 -1.18 -12.83 -14.39
N ASP A 52 -0.53 -12.93 -15.54
CA ASP A 52 0.92 -12.82 -15.63
C ASP A 52 1.43 -11.44 -15.21
N GLN A 53 0.70 -10.37 -15.58
CA GLN A 53 1.02 -9.01 -15.16
C GLN A 53 0.91 -8.84 -13.63
N ILE A 54 -0.16 -9.36 -13.03
CA ILE A 54 -0.34 -9.32 -11.56
C ILE A 54 0.81 -10.04 -10.86
N ARG A 55 1.18 -11.23 -11.35
CA ARG A 55 2.31 -11.99 -10.78
C ARG A 55 3.64 -11.23 -10.88
N LEU A 56 3.87 -10.56 -12.01
CA LEU A 56 5.06 -9.73 -12.20
C LEU A 56 5.07 -8.54 -11.24
N ASP A 57 3.94 -7.85 -11.10
CA ASP A 57 3.81 -6.67 -10.24
C ASP A 57 4.03 -7.02 -8.77
N VAL A 58 3.42 -8.11 -8.28
CA VAL A 58 3.63 -8.60 -6.90
C VAL A 58 5.10 -8.99 -6.68
N ARG A 59 5.70 -9.70 -7.62
CA ARG A 59 7.10 -10.12 -7.50
C ARG A 59 8.06 -8.93 -7.49
N THR A 60 7.81 -7.93 -8.33
CA THR A 60 8.61 -6.70 -8.41
C THR A 60 8.49 -5.90 -7.12
N ALA A 61 7.27 -5.72 -6.60
CA ALA A 61 7.02 -5.04 -5.34
C ALA A 61 7.67 -5.75 -4.15
N TYR A 62 7.63 -7.08 -4.10
CA TYR A 62 8.29 -7.88 -3.07
C TYR A 62 9.81 -7.73 -3.08
N LEU A 63 10.44 -7.80 -4.26
CA LEU A 63 11.87 -7.59 -4.38
C LEU A 63 12.28 -6.16 -4.01
N GLY A 64 11.45 -5.18 -4.35
CA GLY A 64 11.63 -3.78 -3.94
C GLY A 64 11.59 -3.62 -2.42
N LEU A 65 10.65 -4.28 -1.75
CA LEU A 65 10.57 -4.27 -0.28
C LEU A 65 11.81 -4.92 0.36
N GLN A 66 12.25 -6.07 -0.16
CA GLN A 66 13.46 -6.75 0.33
C GLN A 66 14.71 -5.89 0.16
N ALA A 67 14.84 -5.19 -0.96
CA ALA A 67 15.95 -4.26 -1.19
C ALA A 67 15.91 -3.06 -0.23
N ALA A 68 14.72 -2.51 0.04
CA ALA A 68 14.54 -1.42 0.98
C ALA A 68 14.87 -1.85 2.43
N GLU A 69 14.52 -3.06 2.84
CA GLU A 69 14.89 -3.63 4.14
C GLU A 69 16.42 -3.75 4.30
N LYS A 70 17.11 -4.25 3.28
CA LYS A 70 18.57 -4.32 3.30
C LYS A 70 19.22 -2.93 3.36
N ASN A 71 18.61 -1.94 2.70
CA ASN A 71 19.08 -0.56 2.75
C ASN A 71 18.96 0.05 4.17
N ILE A 72 17.87 -0.24 4.91
CA ILE A 72 17.76 0.15 6.33
C ILE A 72 18.90 -0.43 7.15
N GLN A 73 19.21 -1.72 7.00
CA GLN A 73 20.31 -2.35 7.73
C GLN A 73 21.64 -1.66 7.43
N THR A 74 21.92 -1.38 6.15
CA THR A 74 23.17 -0.73 5.73
C THR A 74 23.28 0.70 6.27
N THR A 75 22.21 1.48 6.18
CA THR A 75 22.19 2.87 6.64
C THR A 75 22.23 2.96 8.17
N SER A 76 21.63 2.03 8.90
CA SER A 76 21.70 1.94 10.35
C SER A 76 23.16 1.74 10.83
N VAL A 77 23.90 0.84 10.19
CA VAL A 77 25.35 0.65 10.49
C VAL A 77 26.15 1.91 10.16
N ALA A 78 25.80 2.61 9.08
CA ALA A 78 26.45 3.87 8.72
C ALA A 78 26.22 4.97 9.78
N VAL A 79 25.02 5.05 10.35
CA VAL A 79 24.73 5.96 11.48
C VAL A 79 25.59 5.63 12.69
N THR A 80 25.66 4.37 13.10
CA THR A 80 26.47 3.94 14.25
C THR A 80 27.94 4.32 14.07
N ARG A 81 28.52 4.09 12.88
CA ARG A 81 29.90 4.48 12.57
C ARG A 81 30.09 6.00 12.62
N ALA A 82 29.18 6.76 12.04
CA ALA A 82 29.26 8.22 12.05
C ALA A 82 29.11 8.79 13.48
N GLU A 83 28.35 8.14 14.36
CA GLU A 83 28.25 8.51 15.78
C GLU A 83 29.56 8.23 16.53
N GLU A 84 30.23 7.12 16.25
CA GLU A 84 31.54 6.80 16.81
C GLU A 84 32.60 7.78 16.33
N ASP A 85 32.65 8.06 15.01
CA ASP A 85 33.59 9.03 14.44
C ASP A 85 33.40 10.43 15.03
N TYR A 86 32.16 10.87 15.24
CA TYR A 86 31.86 12.13 15.88
C TYR A 86 32.34 12.18 17.34
N LYS A 87 32.12 11.11 18.11
CA LYS A 87 32.65 10.99 19.49
C LYS A 87 34.18 11.06 19.51
N ILE A 88 34.83 10.35 18.60
CA ILE A 88 36.31 10.37 18.51
C ILE A 88 36.81 11.77 18.18
N ALA A 89 36.20 12.47 17.23
CA ALA A 89 36.53 13.84 16.88
C ALA A 89 36.38 14.80 18.08
N GLN A 90 35.31 14.67 18.85
CA GLN A 90 35.08 15.46 20.06
C GLN A 90 36.16 15.21 21.14
N VAL A 91 36.51 13.93 21.39
CA VAL A 91 37.56 13.56 22.36
C VAL A 91 38.93 14.10 21.93
N ARG A 92 39.25 13.99 20.64
CA ARG A 92 40.54 14.51 20.11
C ARG A 92 40.60 16.04 20.19
N TYR A 93 39.49 16.72 19.93
CA TYR A 93 39.43 18.17 20.09
C TYR A 93 39.58 18.60 21.56
N SER A 94 38.88 17.94 22.48
CA SER A 94 38.97 18.24 23.92
C SER A 94 40.36 17.95 24.50
N ALA A 95 41.09 16.98 23.94
CA ALA A 95 42.47 16.65 24.29
C ALA A 95 43.50 17.59 23.63
N GLY A 96 43.06 18.56 22.78
CA GLY A 96 43.96 19.48 22.11
C GLY A 96 44.74 18.90 20.91
N VAL A 97 44.41 17.67 20.47
CA VAL A 97 45.08 16.95 19.36
C VAL A 97 44.23 16.89 18.08
N GLY A 98 43.04 17.49 18.09
CA GLY A 98 42.12 17.65 16.95
C GLY A 98 41.76 19.08 16.70
N THR A 99 41.19 19.37 15.53
CA THR A 99 40.68 20.72 15.17
C THR A 99 39.16 20.80 15.32
N ASN A 100 38.67 22.03 15.48
CA ASN A 100 37.21 22.26 15.43
C ASN A 100 36.60 21.88 14.07
N LEU A 101 37.38 21.98 12.99
CA LEU A 101 36.98 21.56 11.66
C LEU A 101 36.68 20.06 11.61
N ASP A 102 37.54 19.23 12.23
CA ASP A 102 37.32 17.78 12.29
C ASP A 102 36.00 17.43 12.99
N VAL A 103 35.62 18.16 14.04
CA VAL A 103 34.35 17.99 14.74
C VAL A 103 33.15 18.38 13.86
N MET A 104 33.29 19.51 13.13
CA MET A 104 32.25 19.97 12.22
C MET A 104 32.03 18.99 11.05
N ASP A 105 33.11 18.49 10.45
CA ASP A 105 33.06 17.48 9.38
C ASP A 105 32.43 16.17 9.85
N ALA A 106 32.79 15.72 11.05
CA ALA A 106 32.21 14.51 11.64
C ALA A 106 30.70 14.70 11.93
N ASN A 107 30.30 15.89 12.40
CA ASN A 107 28.88 16.24 12.62
C ASN A 107 28.08 16.29 11.31
N GLU A 108 28.66 16.83 10.23
CA GLU A 108 28.03 16.84 8.90
C GLU A 108 27.81 15.41 8.40
N LYS A 109 28.83 14.55 8.53
CA LYS A 109 28.75 13.13 8.14
C LYS A 109 27.67 12.41 8.96
N LEU A 110 27.57 12.67 10.26
CA LEU A 110 26.52 12.11 11.12
C LEU A 110 25.12 12.57 10.68
N THR A 111 24.98 13.85 10.39
CA THR A 111 23.71 14.42 9.92
C THR A 111 23.29 13.80 8.60
N THR A 112 24.24 13.64 7.67
CA THR A 112 24.01 12.99 6.38
C THR A 112 23.64 11.52 6.56
N ALA A 113 24.34 10.78 7.42
CA ALA A 113 24.03 9.38 7.71
C ALA A 113 22.61 9.21 8.27
N ARG A 114 22.22 10.07 9.22
CA ARG A 114 20.85 10.07 9.79
C ARG A 114 19.79 10.41 8.73
N THR A 115 20.04 11.37 7.88
CA THR A 115 19.12 11.73 6.78
C THR A 115 18.94 10.55 5.83
N ASN A 116 20.01 9.86 5.48
CA ASN A 116 19.96 8.67 4.64
C ASN A 116 19.17 7.53 5.29
N TYR A 117 19.33 7.34 6.59
CA TYR A 117 18.57 6.34 7.35
C TYR A 117 17.06 6.65 7.36
N TYR A 118 16.66 7.89 7.62
CA TYR A 118 15.25 8.28 7.55
C TYR A 118 14.68 8.15 6.13
N THR A 119 15.48 8.45 5.11
CA THR A 119 15.10 8.23 3.71
C THR A 119 14.90 6.74 3.42
N ALA A 120 15.75 5.87 3.96
CA ALA A 120 15.61 4.42 3.81
C ALA A 120 14.32 3.91 4.50
N LEU A 121 13.98 4.41 5.69
CA LEU A 121 12.71 4.11 6.37
C LEU A 121 11.49 4.55 5.56
N TYR A 122 11.53 5.74 4.99
CA TYR A 122 10.48 6.23 4.11
C TYR A 122 10.29 5.34 2.89
N ASN A 123 11.41 4.98 2.23
CA ASN A 123 11.39 4.10 1.06
C ASN A 123 10.85 2.69 1.40
N TYR A 124 11.17 2.17 2.57
CA TYR A 124 10.61 0.89 3.04
C TYR A 124 9.10 0.96 3.20
N ASN A 125 8.58 2.00 3.86
CA ASN A 125 7.14 2.18 4.02
C ASN A 125 6.42 2.35 2.67
N THR A 126 7.03 3.07 1.74
CA THR A 126 6.50 3.24 0.37
C THR A 126 6.50 1.90 -0.40
N SER A 127 7.58 1.12 -0.28
CA SER A 127 7.67 -0.21 -0.91
C SER A 127 6.67 -1.20 -0.30
N LYS A 128 6.43 -1.13 1.02
CA LYS A 128 5.40 -1.91 1.70
C LYS A 128 4.01 -1.56 1.18
N ALA A 129 3.67 -0.27 1.10
CA ALA A 129 2.39 0.18 0.56
C ALA A 129 2.21 -0.23 -0.92
N SER A 130 3.30 -0.24 -1.70
CA SER A 130 3.29 -0.70 -3.09
C SER A 130 3.02 -2.21 -3.20
N LEU A 131 3.57 -3.01 -2.28
CA LEU A 131 3.29 -4.44 -2.21
C LEU A 131 1.84 -4.70 -1.80
N ASP A 132 1.34 -4.02 -0.77
CA ASP A 132 -0.06 -4.14 -0.32
C ASP A 132 -1.02 -3.78 -1.46
N LYS A 133 -0.73 -2.73 -2.22
CA LYS A 133 -1.47 -2.36 -3.43
C LYS A 133 -1.43 -3.46 -4.50
N ALA A 134 -0.26 -4.04 -4.77
CA ALA A 134 -0.11 -5.11 -5.77
C ALA A 134 -0.86 -6.39 -5.37
N MET A 135 -0.97 -6.66 -4.08
CA MET A 135 -1.76 -7.78 -3.53
C MET A 135 -3.26 -7.48 -3.44
N GLY A 136 -3.70 -6.25 -3.76
CA GLY A 136 -5.10 -5.84 -3.64
C GLY A 136 -5.58 -5.67 -2.19
N ILE A 137 -4.66 -5.54 -1.24
CA ILE A 137 -5.00 -5.27 0.16
C ILE A 137 -5.35 -3.79 0.27
N PRO A 138 -6.58 -3.43 0.71
CA PRO A 138 -6.92 -2.03 0.93
C PRO A 138 -6.00 -1.45 2.00
N VAL A 139 -5.25 -0.41 1.64
CA VAL A 139 -4.49 0.36 2.62
C VAL A 139 -5.51 1.09 3.49
N ASP A 140 -5.62 0.69 4.74
CA ASP A 140 -6.44 1.40 5.72
C ASP A 140 -5.73 2.72 6.05
N LEU A 141 -5.97 3.70 5.20
CA LEU A 141 -5.51 5.05 5.45
C LEU A 141 -6.39 5.64 6.55
N ASP A 142 -5.91 5.64 7.76
CA ASP A 142 -6.47 6.43 8.88
C ASP A 142 -6.51 7.96 8.57
N VAL A 143 -6.20 8.35 7.35
CA VAL A 143 -6.25 9.74 6.84
C VAL A 143 -7.65 10.34 6.98
N VAL A 144 -8.70 9.52 6.86
CA VAL A 144 -10.09 9.97 7.04
C VAL A 144 -10.33 10.43 8.48
N LYS A 145 -9.74 9.75 9.46
CA LYS A 145 -9.85 10.12 10.88
C LYS A 145 -9.09 11.40 11.21
N TYR A 146 -7.97 11.66 10.52
CA TYR A 146 -7.22 12.92 10.69
C TYR A 146 -7.99 14.13 10.13
N THR A 147 -8.61 14.01 8.97
CA THR A 147 -9.40 15.09 8.37
C THR A 147 -10.67 15.38 9.16
N GLU A 148 -11.34 14.36 9.69
CA GLU A 148 -12.53 14.54 10.54
C GLU A 148 -12.17 15.16 11.92
N ALA A 149 -11.04 14.75 12.52
CA ALA A 149 -10.57 15.32 13.78
C ALA A 149 -10.10 16.78 13.61
N GLU A 150 -9.48 17.10 12.48
CA GLU A 150 -9.05 18.47 12.15
C GLU A 150 -10.24 19.39 11.84
N GLN A 151 -11.28 18.87 11.15
CA GLN A 151 -12.53 19.59 10.91
C GLN A 151 -13.40 19.75 12.16
N ALA A 152 -13.29 18.86 13.13
CA ALA A 152 -13.98 18.94 14.40
C ALA A 152 -13.33 19.93 15.40
N GLY A 153 -12.26 20.63 15.01
CA GLY A 153 -11.60 21.64 15.87
C GLY A 153 -10.89 21.04 17.09
N ALA A 154 -10.55 19.75 17.04
CA ALA A 154 -9.83 19.07 18.12
C ALA A 154 -8.35 19.48 18.12
N THR A 155 -8.05 20.55 18.82
CA THR A 155 -6.68 20.94 19.20
C THR A 155 -6.06 19.82 20.05
N ALA A 156 -5.08 19.13 19.48
CA ALA A 156 -4.12 18.19 20.06
C ALA A 156 -4.36 16.67 19.87
N PRO A 157 -4.25 16.14 18.66
CA PRO A 157 -3.99 14.70 18.50
C PRO A 157 -2.56 14.30 18.91
N LYS A 158 -1.58 15.22 18.82
CA LYS A 158 -0.15 14.96 19.12
C LYS A 158 0.14 14.46 20.55
N ALA A 159 -0.63 14.87 21.54
CA ALA A 159 -0.41 14.43 22.91
C ALA A 159 -0.97 13.01 23.17
N ARG A 160 -2.08 12.64 22.53
CA ARG A 160 -2.67 11.29 22.64
C ARG A 160 -1.90 10.24 21.83
N GLU A 161 -1.38 10.61 20.67
CA GLU A 161 -0.58 9.73 19.83
C GLU A 161 0.81 9.50 20.43
N ALA A 162 1.43 10.55 21.00
CA ALA A 162 2.67 10.42 21.77
C ALA A 162 2.49 9.58 23.05
N ALA A 163 1.33 9.60 23.68
CA ALA A 163 1.02 8.74 24.80
C ALA A 163 0.83 7.28 24.35
N LYS A 164 0.12 7.04 23.23
CA LYS A 164 -0.10 5.72 22.68
C LYS A 164 1.19 5.07 22.17
N LEU A 165 2.05 5.84 21.47
CA LEU A 165 3.39 5.39 21.07
C LEU A 165 4.30 5.07 22.27
N LYS A 166 4.15 5.76 23.38
CA LYS A 166 4.86 5.44 24.63
C LYS A 166 4.35 4.14 25.25
N ASP A 167 3.04 3.93 25.27
CA ASP A 167 2.42 2.73 25.82
C ASP A 167 2.76 1.49 24.94
N ASP A 168 2.74 1.61 23.61
CA ASP A 168 3.12 0.56 22.69
C ASP A 168 4.63 0.22 22.79
N ALA A 169 5.49 1.23 22.91
CA ALA A 169 6.93 1.03 23.11
C ALA A 169 7.27 0.41 24.47
N VAL A 170 6.53 0.75 25.53
CA VAL A 170 6.67 0.14 26.85
C VAL A 170 6.22 -1.33 26.80
N PHE A 171 5.11 -1.62 26.10
CA PHE A 171 4.62 -2.99 25.92
C PHE A 171 5.60 -3.86 25.13
N GLU A 172 6.20 -3.34 24.06
CA GLU A 172 7.24 -4.07 23.30
C GLU A 172 8.49 -4.33 24.13
N MET A 173 8.94 -3.36 24.93
CA MET A 173 10.07 -3.53 25.83
C MET A 173 9.81 -4.57 26.92
N GLU A 174 8.60 -4.64 27.47
CA GLU A 174 8.22 -5.69 28.43
C GLU A 174 8.22 -7.09 27.80
N GLN A 175 7.76 -7.22 26.54
CA GLN A 175 7.79 -8.48 25.82
C GLN A 175 9.22 -8.95 25.54
N LEU A 176 10.11 -8.02 25.13
CA LEU A 176 11.54 -8.32 24.93
C LEU A 176 12.22 -8.75 26.23
N GLN A 177 11.96 -8.08 27.35
CA GLN A 177 12.51 -8.49 28.65
C GLN A 177 11.99 -9.85 29.12
N LYS A 178 10.74 -10.21 28.83
CA LYS A 178 10.19 -11.53 29.10
C LYS A 178 10.87 -12.62 28.26
N LEU A 179 11.14 -12.33 26.98
CA LEU A 179 11.87 -13.23 26.07
C LEU A 179 13.33 -13.43 26.51
N GLU A 180 14.03 -12.36 26.89
CA GLU A 180 15.39 -12.44 27.42
C GLU A 180 15.47 -13.24 28.71
N LYS A 181 14.54 -13.06 29.63
CA LYS A 181 14.46 -13.85 30.87
C LYS A 181 14.14 -15.31 30.61
N ALA A 182 13.28 -15.60 29.62
CA ALA A 182 12.96 -16.99 29.25
C ALA A 182 14.16 -17.68 28.59
N ASN A 183 14.92 -16.98 27.73
CA ASN A 183 16.13 -17.51 27.11
C ASN A 183 17.25 -17.73 28.16
N ALA A 184 17.46 -16.79 29.07
CA ALA A 184 18.45 -16.94 30.14
C ALA A 184 18.10 -18.09 31.11
N ALA A 185 16.80 -18.36 31.32
CA ALA A 185 16.36 -19.51 32.13
C ALA A 185 16.52 -20.86 31.38
N ALA A 186 16.44 -20.85 30.05
CA ALA A 186 16.65 -22.04 29.21
C ALA A 186 18.13 -22.38 29.04
N GLU A 187 19.04 -21.40 29.10
CA GLU A 187 20.51 -21.61 29.08
C GLU A 187 21.09 -22.06 30.45
N ALA A 188 20.31 -21.84 31.54
CA ALA A 188 20.74 -22.21 32.89
C ALA A 188 20.24 -23.59 33.36
N ALA A 189 19.42 -24.28 32.53
CA ALA A 189 18.84 -25.60 32.80
C ALA A 189 19.50 -26.69 31.94
#